data_15eacabc7b1a9880d8d00dfea5c83cbd
#
_entry.id   15eacabc7b1a9880d8d00dfea5c83cbd
#
_cell.length_a   1.000
_cell.length_b   1.000
_cell.length_c   1.000
_cell.angle_alpha   90.00
_cell.angle_beta   90.00
_cell.angle_gamma   90.00
#
_symmetry.space_group_name_H-M   'P 1'
#
loop_
_entity.id
_entity.type
_entity.pdbx_description
1 polymer ?
#
loop_
_entity_poly.entity_id
_entity_poly.type
_entity_poly.pdbx_seq_one_letter_code
_entity_poly.pdbx_strand_id
1 'polypeptide(L)'
;MLLYHKVTEEEKYLISEWKYREPYSIYNNIPYTEQIQKHRGFADLQNNYYSYYDGEKLVGYVNLKEKESNVFLGVGVNPEFCDQGYGQQIVKMACILSHKQYPNKKVSIEVRSWNIRAIKCYEKVGFVIVGMPVIKITPMGPGEFYNMEESCQ
;
A
#
# COMPACT_ATOMS: atom_id res chain seq x y z
N MET A 1 7.43 18.56 -3.03
CA MET A 1 6.04 18.23 -2.63
C MET A 1 5.46 17.18 -3.56
N LEU A 2 4.81 16.18 -2.99
CA LEU A 2 4.20 15.13 -3.80
C LEU A 2 2.83 15.55 -4.30
N LEU A 3 2.52 15.13 -5.52
CA LEU A 3 1.20 15.28 -6.11
C LEU A 3 0.64 13.89 -6.37
N TYR A 4 -0.66 13.76 -6.39
CA TYR A 4 -1.30 12.48 -6.66
C TYR A 4 -2.56 12.64 -7.50
N HIS A 5 -2.94 11.55 -8.15
CA HIS A 5 -4.20 11.45 -8.90
C HIS A 5 -4.63 9.99 -8.96
N LYS A 6 -5.84 9.76 -9.40
CA LYS A 6 -6.32 8.39 -9.62
C LYS A 6 -5.39 7.71 -10.64
N VAL A 7 -5.05 6.44 -10.37
CA VAL A 7 -4.15 5.70 -11.24
C VAL A 7 -4.74 5.60 -12.65
N THR A 8 -3.89 5.81 -13.68
CA THR A 8 -4.28 5.70 -15.08
C THR A 8 -4.00 4.28 -15.59
N GLU A 9 -4.57 3.94 -16.74
CA GLU A 9 -4.32 2.63 -17.37
C GLU A 9 -2.83 2.44 -17.66
N GLU A 10 -2.17 3.47 -18.17
CA GLU A 10 -0.73 3.42 -18.44
C GLU A 10 0.06 3.14 -17.18
N GLU A 11 -0.28 3.82 -16.08
CA GLU A 11 0.40 3.63 -14.81
C GLU A 11 0.22 2.22 -14.27
N LYS A 12 -0.94 1.61 -14.49
CA LYS A 12 -1.18 0.23 -14.05
C LYS A 12 -0.17 -0.74 -14.69
N TYR A 13 0.11 -0.56 -15.98
CA TYR A 13 1.11 -1.36 -16.65
C TYR A 13 2.51 -1.10 -16.08
N LEU A 14 2.87 0.16 -15.91
CA LEU A 14 4.18 0.55 -15.39
C LEU A 14 4.41 -0.01 -13.99
N ILE A 15 3.45 0.20 -13.11
CA ILE A 15 3.57 -0.24 -11.71
C ILE A 15 3.63 -1.76 -11.62
N SER A 16 2.85 -2.46 -12.43
CA SER A 16 2.83 -3.92 -12.38
C SER A 16 4.14 -4.56 -12.82
N GLU A 17 5.03 -3.79 -13.47
CA GLU A 17 6.34 -4.26 -13.88
C GLU A 17 7.45 -3.95 -12.87
N TRP A 18 7.15 -3.25 -11.79
CA TRP A 18 8.14 -2.95 -10.76
C TRP A 18 8.66 -4.24 -10.13
N LYS A 19 9.99 -4.34 -9.96
CA LYS A 19 10.64 -5.51 -9.37
C LYS A 19 11.47 -5.08 -8.17
N TYR A 20 11.21 -5.74 -7.05
CA TYR A 20 11.92 -5.46 -5.80
C TYR A 20 13.03 -6.47 -5.60
N ARG A 21 14.12 -6.03 -4.94
CA ARG A 21 15.22 -6.90 -4.56
C ARG A 21 14.82 -7.76 -3.37
N GLU A 22 15.51 -8.91 -3.24
CA GLU A 22 15.29 -9.76 -2.07
C GLU A 22 15.63 -9.00 -0.78
N PRO A 23 14.91 -9.21 0.30
CA PRO A 23 13.80 -10.18 0.45
C PRO A 23 12.43 -9.66 0.01
N TYR A 24 12.38 -8.48 -0.63
CA TYR A 24 11.14 -7.79 -0.94
C TYR A 24 10.49 -8.23 -2.25
N SER A 25 11.11 -9.17 -2.99
CA SER A 25 10.54 -9.64 -4.26
C SER A 25 9.15 -10.27 -4.09
N ILE A 26 8.81 -10.67 -2.89
CA ILE A 26 7.48 -11.21 -2.58
C ILE A 26 6.37 -10.17 -2.82
N TYR A 27 6.72 -8.89 -2.88
CA TYR A 27 5.78 -7.81 -3.15
C TYR A 27 5.66 -7.47 -4.63
N ASN A 28 6.38 -8.19 -5.51
CA ASN A 28 6.25 -7.96 -6.94
C ASN A 28 4.81 -8.24 -7.38
N ASN A 29 4.29 -7.35 -8.20
CA ASN A 29 2.95 -7.52 -8.77
C ASN A 29 2.98 -8.55 -9.89
N ILE A 30 1.87 -9.25 -10.10
CA ILE A 30 1.68 -10.02 -11.34
C ILE A 30 1.40 -9.03 -12.47
N PRO A 31 1.67 -9.42 -13.74
CA PRO A 31 1.41 -8.53 -14.87
C PRO A 31 -0.04 -8.04 -14.88
N TYR A 32 -0.26 -6.80 -15.33
CA TYR A 32 -1.60 -6.23 -15.33
C TYR A 32 -2.58 -7.06 -16.19
N THR A 33 -2.11 -7.61 -17.30
CA THR A 33 -2.96 -8.47 -18.15
C THR A 33 -3.50 -9.68 -17.37
N GLU A 34 -2.66 -10.24 -16.50
CA GLU A 34 -3.08 -11.35 -15.64
C GLU A 34 -4.02 -10.89 -14.53
N GLN A 35 -3.79 -9.70 -13.99
CA GLN A 35 -4.69 -9.09 -13.00
C GLN A 35 -6.09 -8.93 -13.59
N ILE A 36 -6.18 -8.48 -14.83
CA ILE A 36 -7.48 -8.33 -15.53
C ILE A 36 -8.21 -9.65 -15.60
N GLN A 37 -7.53 -10.72 -16.00
CA GLN A 37 -8.13 -12.04 -16.10
C GLN A 37 -8.63 -12.58 -14.77
N LYS A 38 -7.91 -12.28 -13.69
CA LYS A 38 -8.23 -12.77 -12.35
C LYS A 38 -9.10 -11.83 -11.54
N HIS A 39 -9.42 -10.65 -12.07
CA HIS A 39 -10.17 -9.61 -11.36
C HIS A 39 -9.51 -9.24 -10.04
N ARG A 40 -8.17 -9.09 -10.05
CA ARG A 40 -7.36 -8.79 -8.87
C ARG A 40 -6.61 -7.49 -9.03
N GLY A 41 -6.10 -6.97 -7.90
CA GLY A 41 -5.25 -5.79 -7.88
C GLY A 41 -5.91 -4.61 -8.56
N PHE A 42 -5.27 -4.09 -9.60
CA PHE A 42 -5.80 -2.93 -10.34
C PHE A 42 -7.13 -3.22 -11.03
N ALA A 43 -7.45 -4.48 -11.25
CA ALA A 43 -8.69 -4.88 -11.91
C ALA A 43 -9.80 -5.27 -10.94
N ASP A 44 -9.54 -5.21 -9.63
CA ASP A 44 -10.57 -5.44 -8.60
C ASP A 44 -11.30 -4.12 -8.39
N LEU A 45 -12.60 -4.09 -8.71
CA LEU A 45 -13.41 -2.87 -8.63
C LEU A 45 -13.61 -2.36 -7.22
N GLN A 46 -13.34 -3.17 -6.20
CA GLN A 46 -13.43 -2.73 -4.80
C GLN A 46 -12.20 -1.94 -4.35
N ASN A 47 -11.13 -2.01 -5.14
CA ASN A 47 -9.90 -1.27 -4.86
C ASN A 47 -9.99 0.15 -5.41
N ASN A 48 -9.25 1.05 -4.79
CA ASN A 48 -9.26 2.46 -5.15
C ASN A 48 -7.82 2.97 -5.13
N TYR A 49 -7.19 3.00 -6.30
CA TYR A 49 -5.75 3.27 -6.44
C TYR A 49 -5.44 4.70 -6.81
N TYR A 50 -4.37 5.22 -6.21
CA TYR A 50 -3.84 6.55 -6.50
C TYR A 50 -2.35 6.47 -6.75
N SER A 51 -1.87 7.24 -7.73
CA SER A 51 -0.46 7.35 -8.09
C SER A 51 0.12 8.62 -7.48
N TYR A 52 1.37 8.53 -6.99
CA TYR A 52 2.06 9.64 -6.34
C TYR A 52 3.31 10.01 -7.12
N TYR A 53 3.51 11.31 -7.32
CA TYR A 53 4.61 11.85 -8.11
C TYR A 53 5.41 12.88 -7.34
N ASP A 54 6.73 12.85 -7.56
CA ASP A 54 7.64 13.92 -7.16
C ASP A 54 8.16 14.53 -8.47
N GLY A 55 7.58 15.67 -8.87
CA GLY A 55 7.82 16.19 -10.20
C GLY A 55 7.30 15.21 -11.25
N GLU A 56 8.19 14.76 -12.12
CA GLU A 56 7.83 13.80 -13.18
C GLU A 56 8.08 12.34 -12.77
N LYS A 57 8.56 12.13 -11.55
CA LYS A 57 8.90 10.78 -11.07
C LYS A 57 7.70 10.13 -10.41
N LEU A 58 7.28 9.01 -10.94
CA LEU A 58 6.23 8.18 -10.31
C LEU A 58 6.89 7.43 -9.15
N VAL A 59 6.69 7.92 -7.92
CA VAL A 59 7.42 7.42 -6.76
C VAL A 59 6.68 6.35 -5.98
N GLY A 60 5.36 6.25 -6.14
CA GLY A 60 4.62 5.22 -5.42
C GLY A 60 3.14 5.25 -5.74
N TYR A 61 2.42 4.35 -5.07
CA TYR A 61 0.97 4.28 -5.20
C TYR A 61 0.35 3.82 -3.89
N VAL A 62 -0.94 4.06 -3.75
CA VAL A 62 -1.70 3.51 -2.64
C VAL A 62 -2.99 2.88 -3.16
N ASN A 63 -3.53 1.98 -2.36
CA ASN A 63 -4.86 1.44 -2.51
C ASN A 63 -5.63 1.76 -1.24
N LEU A 64 -6.78 2.41 -1.38
CA LEU A 64 -7.70 2.66 -0.27
C LEU A 64 -8.91 1.76 -0.47
N LYS A 65 -8.97 0.68 0.29
CA LYS A 65 -10.07 -0.29 0.19
C LYS A 65 -10.99 -0.11 1.38
N GLU A 66 -12.17 0.45 1.11
CA GLU A 66 -13.15 0.67 2.17
C GLU A 66 -13.71 -0.65 2.66
N LYS A 67 -13.71 -0.83 3.98
CA LYS A 67 -14.32 -1.94 4.68
C LYS A 67 -15.46 -1.41 5.54
N GLU A 68 -16.19 -2.30 6.20
CA GLU A 68 -17.33 -1.90 7.02
C GLU A 68 -16.94 -0.91 8.12
N SER A 69 -15.88 -1.20 8.85
CA SER A 69 -15.49 -0.38 10.01
C SER A 69 -14.18 0.39 9.82
N ASN A 70 -13.42 0.12 8.77
CA ASN A 70 -12.14 0.78 8.55
C ASN A 70 -11.82 0.89 7.07
N VAL A 71 -10.70 1.57 6.75
CA VAL A 71 -10.16 1.61 5.39
C VAL A 71 -8.85 0.85 5.41
N PHE A 72 -8.73 -0.14 4.56
CA PHE A 72 -7.51 -0.92 4.41
C PHE A 72 -6.59 -0.22 3.42
N LEU A 73 -5.40 0.18 3.89
CA LEU A 73 -4.42 0.89 3.08
C LEU A 73 -3.35 -0.07 2.58
N GLY A 74 -3.19 -0.15 1.26
CA GLY A 74 -2.05 -0.78 0.63
C GLY A 74 -1.13 0.30 0.09
N VAL A 75 0.18 0.10 0.18
CA VAL A 75 1.15 1.09 -0.30
C VAL A 75 2.31 0.39 -0.99
N GLY A 76 2.77 0.99 -2.08
CA GLY A 76 3.96 0.54 -2.78
C GLY A 76 4.82 1.73 -3.17
N VAL A 77 6.14 1.63 -2.92
CA VAL A 77 7.09 2.64 -3.35
C VAL A 77 7.85 2.09 -4.54
N ASN A 78 8.06 2.91 -5.56
CA ASN A 78 8.84 2.52 -6.73
C ASN A 78 10.21 2.03 -6.27
N PRO A 79 10.63 0.82 -6.68
CA PRO A 79 11.94 0.27 -6.25
C PRO A 79 13.13 1.18 -6.51
N GLU A 80 13.05 1.99 -7.54
CA GLU A 80 14.10 2.97 -7.88
C GLU A 80 14.27 4.04 -6.80
N PHE A 81 13.22 4.31 -6.03
CA PHE A 81 13.20 5.42 -5.08
C PHE A 81 12.98 4.96 -3.65
N CYS A 82 13.21 3.69 -3.33
CA CYS A 82 13.11 3.19 -1.96
C CYS A 82 14.18 3.83 -1.07
N ASP A 83 13.89 3.86 0.23
CA ASP A 83 14.80 4.40 1.26
C ASP A 83 15.10 5.89 1.13
N GLN A 84 14.20 6.65 0.51
CA GLN A 84 14.33 8.09 0.35
C GLN A 84 13.24 8.87 1.10
N GLY A 85 12.48 8.19 1.96
CA GLY A 85 11.45 8.83 2.76
C GLY A 85 10.10 8.99 2.07
N TYR A 86 9.96 8.53 0.84
CA TYR A 86 8.69 8.65 0.12
C TYR A 86 7.56 7.85 0.79
N GLY A 87 7.88 6.69 1.34
CA GLY A 87 6.87 5.86 1.99
C GLY A 87 6.13 6.60 3.08
N GLN A 88 6.87 7.32 3.94
CA GLN A 88 6.26 8.09 5.02
C GLN A 88 5.38 9.21 4.49
N GLN A 89 5.85 9.93 3.48
CA GLN A 89 5.09 11.02 2.88
C GLN A 89 3.80 10.50 2.25
N ILE A 90 3.92 9.41 1.51
CA ILE A 90 2.78 8.81 0.81
C ILE A 90 1.73 8.33 1.81
N VAL A 91 2.15 7.60 2.85
CA VAL A 91 1.22 7.08 3.86
C VAL A 91 0.51 8.21 4.58
N LYS A 92 1.24 9.28 4.94
CA LYS A 92 0.65 10.44 5.59
C LYS A 92 -0.41 11.08 4.72
N MET A 93 -0.10 11.29 3.45
CA MET A 93 -1.06 11.89 2.50
C MET A 93 -2.25 10.98 2.26
N ALA A 94 -2.02 9.67 2.20
CA ALA A 94 -3.10 8.71 2.00
C ALA A 94 -4.07 8.69 3.18
N CYS A 95 -3.57 8.84 4.40
CA CYS A 95 -4.44 8.92 5.58
C CYS A 95 -5.32 10.17 5.52
N ILE A 96 -4.75 11.29 5.12
CA ILE A 96 -5.53 12.53 4.98
C ILE A 96 -6.61 12.34 3.91
N LEU A 97 -6.26 11.75 2.78
CA LEU A 97 -7.21 11.47 1.70
C LEU A 97 -8.30 10.51 2.17
N SER A 98 -7.93 9.47 2.90
CA SER A 98 -8.88 8.48 3.40
C SER A 98 -9.91 9.12 4.34
N HIS A 99 -9.47 9.98 5.25
CA HIS A 99 -10.38 10.67 6.17
C HIS A 99 -11.32 11.63 5.45
N LYS A 100 -10.89 12.15 4.31
CA LYS A 100 -11.71 13.01 3.49
C LYS A 100 -12.80 12.23 2.75
N GLN A 101 -12.43 11.06 2.20
CA GLN A 101 -13.37 10.24 1.42
C GLN A 101 -14.24 9.34 2.29
N TYR A 102 -13.70 8.88 3.42
CA TYR A 102 -14.36 7.92 4.30
C TYR A 102 -14.30 8.42 5.73
N PRO A 103 -15.05 9.50 6.04
CA PRO A 103 -15.03 10.07 7.39
C PRO A 103 -15.49 9.05 8.43
N ASN A 104 -14.90 9.13 9.61
CA ASN A 104 -15.22 8.26 10.76
C ASN A 104 -14.71 6.83 10.62
N LYS A 105 -13.83 6.55 9.67
CA LYS A 105 -13.21 5.24 9.53
C LYS A 105 -11.71 5.36 9.74
N LYS A 106 -11.17 4.52 10.62
CA LYS A 106 -9.73 4.44 10.83
C LYS A 106 -9.06 3.80 9.65
N VAL A 107 -7.82 4.19 9.39
CA VAL A 107 -6.97 3.55 8.39
C VAL A 107 -6.22 2.41 9.08
N SER A 108 -6.19 1.24 8.45
CA SER A 108 -5.43 0.09 8.92
C SER A 108 -4.50 -0.40 7.82
N ILE A 109 -3.38 -0.97 8.25
CA ILE A 109 -2.37 -1.53 7.34
C ILE A 109 -2.02 -2.93 7.83
N GLU A 110 -1.83 -3.84 6.89
CA GLU A 110 -1.33 -5.17 7.18
C GLU A 110 0.10 -5.27 6.67
N VAL A 111 1.01 -5.77 7.51
CA VAL A 111 2.42 -5.84 7.16
C VAL A 111 3.01 -7.17 7.59
N ARG A 112 3.85 -7.76 6.74
CA ARG A 112 4.55 -9.00 7.10
C ARG A 112 5.44 -8.74 8.29
N SER A 113 5.41 -9.66 9.26
CA SER A 113 6.09 -9.45 10.55
C SER A 113 7.61 -9.28 10.43
N TRP A 114 8.21 -9.83 9.38
CA TRP A 114 9.65 -9.69 9.16
C TRP A 114 10.04 -8.36 8.51
N ASN A 115 9.08 -7.63 7.98
CA ASN A 115 9.36 -6.40 7.22
C ASN A 115 9.54 -5.21 8.16
N ILE A 116 10.66 -5.20 8.85
CA ILE A 116 10.97 -4.18 9.86
C ILE A 116 11.01 -2.77 9.24
N ARG A 117 11.50 -2.67 8.01
CA ARG A 117 11.57 -1.38 7.30
C ARG A 117 10.19 -0.75 7.18
N ALA A 118 9.21 -1.53 6.75
CA ALA A 118 7.85 -1.04 6.60
C ALA A 118 7.21 -0.72 7.95
N ILE A 119 7.40 -1.60 8.94
CA ILE A 119 6.85 -1.39 10.29
C ILE A 119 7.34 -0.05 10.85
N LYS A 120 8.64 0.20 10.75
CA LYS A 120 9.21 1.46 11.24
C LYS A 120 8.67 2.67 10.50
N CYS A 121 8.48 2.53 9.19
CA CYS A 121 7.89 3.60 8.37
C CYS A 121 6.48 3.94 8.88
N TYR A 122 5.66 2.94 9.10
CA TYR A 122 4.28 3.15 9.55
C TYR A 122 4.23 3.69 10.98
N GLU A 123 5.11 3.21 11.85
CA GLU A 123 5.20 3.73 13.22
C GLU A 123 5.54 5.22 13.24
N LYS A 124 6.43 5.66 12.36
CA LYS A 124 6.79 7.08 12.26
C LYS A 124 5.62 7.95 11.82
N VAL A 125 4.67 7.40 11.11
CA VAL A 125 3.47 8.14 10.68
C VAL A 125 2.40 8.13 11.77
N GLY A 126 2.53 7.26 12.76
CA GLY A 126 1.59 7.21 13.87
C GLY A 126 0.76 5.94 13.96
N PHE A 127 1.15 4.91 13.21
CA PHE A 127 0.49 3.62 13.30
C PHE A 127 1.07 2.80 14.44
N VAL A 128 0.23 1.98 15.05
CA VAL A 128 0.64 1.04 16.11
C VAL A 128 0.14 -0.37 15.78
N ILE A 129 0.91 -1.36 16.21
CA ILE A 129 0.51 -2.76 16.06
C ILE A 129 -0.67 -3.01 17.01
N VAL A 130 -1.73 -3.66 16.49
CA VAL A 130 -2.89 -4.02 17.32
C VAL A 130 -3.07 -5.54 17.28
N GLY A 131 -3.27 -6.11 18.46
CA GLY A 131 -3.51 -7.54 18.60
C GLY A 131 -2.28 -8.38 18.39
N MET A 132 -2.50 -9.67 18.25
CA MET A 132 -1.44 -10.66 18.02
C MET A 132 -1.16 -10.80 16.53
N PRO A 133 0.08 -11.24 16.16
CA PRO A 133 0.34 -11.55 14.75
C PRO A 133 -0.62 -12.63 14.24
N VAL A 134 -0.95 -12.57 12.97
CA VAL A 134 -1.89 -13.48 12.34
C VAL A 134 -1.20 -14.24 11.21
N ILE A 135 -1.45 -15.54 11.14
CA ILE A 135 -0.97 -16.36 10.02
C ILE A 135 -2.05 -16.36 8.94
N LYS A 136 -1.64 -16.03 7.72
CA LYS A 136 -2.54 -16.05 6.56
C LYS A 136 -1.95 -16.87 5.44
N ILE A 137 -2.79 -17.56 4.69
CA ILE A 137 -2.39 -18.28 3.49
C ILE A 137 -2.38 -17.27 2.32
N THR A 138 -1.25 -17.17 1.65
CA THR A 138 -1.08 -16.27 0.51
C THR A 138 -0.74 -17.09 -0.73
N PRO A 139 -0.78 -16.49 -1.94
CA PRO A 139 -0.32 -17.21 -3.14
C PRO A 139 1.12 -17.70 -3.04
N MET A 140 1.92 -17.10 -2.14
CA MET A 140 3.31 -17.49 -1.91
C MET A 140 3.45 -18.44 -0.72
N GLY A 141 2.35 -18.96 -0.18
CA GLY A 141 2.34 -19.83 0.99
C GLY A 141 1.96 -19.08 2.26
N PRO A 142 2.08 -19.75 3.43
CA PRO A 142 1.72 -19.11 4.70
C PRO A 142 2.63 -17.92 5.00
N GLY A 143 2.06 -16.89 5.61
CA GLY A 143 2.82 -15.72 6.05
C GLY A 143 2.28 -15.21 7.36
N GLU A 144 3.17 -14.66 8.19
CA GLU A 144 2.78 -14.03 9.44
C GLU A 144 2.70 -12.52 9.24
N PHE A 145 1.62 -11.91 9.71
CA PHE A 145 1.34 -10.50 9.51
C PHE A 145 0.96 -9.83 10.81
N TYR A 146 1.38 -8.57 10.95
CA TYR A 146 0.82 -7.67 11.96
C TYR A 146 -0.28 -6.82 11.32
N ASN A 147 -1.30 -6.52 12.12
CA ASN A 147 -2.27 -5.48 11.79
C ASN A 147 -1.85 -4.21 12.51
N MET A 148 -1.81 -3.10 11.78
CA MET A 148 -1.48 -1.80 12.35
C MET A 148 -2.61 -0.83 12.10
N GLU A 149 -2.85 0.07 13.04
CA GLU A 149 -3.90 1.08 12.93
C GLU A 149 -3.36 2.43 13.36
N GLU A 150 -4.00 3.50 12.88
CA GLU A 150 -3.71 4.84 13.37
C GLU A 150 -3.95 4.87 14.87
N SER A 151 -2.97 5.40 15.61
CA SER A 151 -3.03 5.36 17.07
C SER A 151 -4.06 6.31 17.65
N CYS A 152 -4.32 7.44 17.00
CA CYS A 152 -5.28 8.40 17.50
C CYS A 152 -5.65 9.41 16.42
N GLN A 153 -6.55 10.27 16.77
CA GLN A 153 -7.13 11.30 15.94
C GLN A 153 -6.69 12.67 16.34
#